data_b9e2c01b3654cb54db800876f335f4c1
#
_entry.id   b9e2c01b3654cb54db800876f335f4c1
#
_cell.length_a   1.000
_cell.length_b   1.000
_cell.length_c   1.000
_cell.angle_alpha   90.00
_cell.angle_beta   90.00
_cell.angle_gamma   90.00
#
_symmetry.space_group_name_H-M   'P 1'
#
loop_
_entity.id
_entity.type
_entity.pdbx_description
1 polymer ?
#
loop_
_entity_poly.entity_id
_entity_poly.type
_entity_poly.pdbx_seq_one_letter_code
_entity_poly.pdbx_strand_id
1 'polypeptide(L)'
;MRRGQTEEQIPVNSALLNVVTPMGLEFQKNRLSVGENLGKIYGIIRYPQKVDVEWLSKLTNIPSTLVSIGFHPVDNGTLINAISKSVVQQRGLADGAKDPLSRQRAEKAAEDGEKVIMQIDREGETVGLMSVEVMPVAKDEKEFKKACRRAESVASVMKCKMRVIPNLQKEAFMHLSPTFPNNPKMESILQKVVPFSTFVG
;
A
#
# COMPACT_ATOMS: atom_id res chain seq x y z
N MET A 1 -7.73 -46.61 12.76
CA MET A 1 -9.05 -46.10 12.27
C MET A 1 -9.01 -44.56 12.23
N ARG A 2 -8.78 -43.99 11.05
CA ARG A 2 -8.86 -42.53 10.84
C ARG A 2 -10.28 -42.22 10.40
N ARG A 3 -11.02 -41.45 11.21
CA ARG A 3 -12.33 -40.90 10.83
C ARG A 3 -12.11 -39.85 9.75
N GLY A 4 -12.59 -40.11 8.53
CA GLY A 4 -12.71 -39.13 7.48
C GLY A 4 -13.74 -38.07 7.91
N GLN A 5 -13.31 -36.83 8.03
CA GLN A 5 -14.21 -35.69 8.06
C GLN A 5 -14.71 -35.48 6.64
N THR A 6 -15.97 -35.77 6.40
CA THR A 6 -16.67 -35.40 5.18
C THR A 6 -16.85 -33.88 5.23
N GLU A 7 -16.15 -33.14 4.37
CA GLU A 7 -16.44 -31.73 4.15
C GLU A 7 -17.88 -31.64 3.62
N GLU A 8 -18.73 -31.06 4.40
CA GLU A 8 -20.10 -30.72 4.02
C GLU A 8 -20.01 -29.64 2.93
N GLN A 9 -20.17 -30.06 1.67
CA GLN A 9 -20.24 -29.12 0.55
C GLN A 9 -21.53 -28.32 0.67
N ILE A 10 -21.42 -27.07 1.08
CA ILE A 10 -22.55 -26.13 1.08
C ILE A 10 -23.05 -26.01 -0.36
N PRO A 11 -24.32 -26.28 -0.64
CA PRO A 11 -24.86 -26.19 -2.00
C PRO A 11 -24.79 -24.74 -2.47
N VAL A 12 -23.89 -24.47 -3.38
CA VAL A 12 -23.73 -23.14 -3.94
C VAL A 12 -24.81 -22.88 -4.96
N ASN A 13 -25.61 -21.83 -4.74
CA ASN A 13 -26.62 -21.40 -5.69
C ASN A 13 -25.95 -20.83 -6.95
N SER A 14 -25.92 -21.61 -8.03
CA SER A 14 -25.29 -21.23 -9.29
C SER A 14 -25.91 -19.97 -9.92
N ALA A 15 -27.19 -19.71 -9.70
CA ALA A 15 -27.84 -18.48 -10.17
C ALA A 15 -27.29 -17.24 -9.41
N LEU A 16 -27.07 -17.35 -8.11
CA LEU A 16 -26.49 -16.29 -7.30
C LEU A 16 -25.02 -16.06 -7.69
N LEU A 17 -24.25 -17.13 -7.93
CA LEU A 17 -22.89 -17.05 -8.42
C LEU A 17 -22.80 -16.30 -9.73
N ASN A 18 -23.67 -16.57 -10.69
CA ASN A 18 -23.69 -15.90 -11.99
C ASN A 18 -24.01 -14.39 -11.88
N VAL A 19 -24.72 -13.97 -10.84
CA VAL A 19 -25.03 -12.55 -10.59
C VAL A 19 -23.88 -11.83 -9.89
N VAL A 20 -23.15 -12.52 -9.00
CA VAL A 20 -22.11 -11.95 -8.15
C VAL A 20 -20.72 -12.07 -8.76
N THR A 21 -20.49 -13.12 -9.56
CA THR A 21 -19.19 -13.34 -10.20
C THR A 21 -19.08 -12.50 -11.48
N PRO A 22 -18.13 -11.55 -11.57
CA PRO A 22 -17.92 -10.81 -12.80
C PRO A 22 -17.57 -11.79 -13.94
N MET A 23 -18.24 -11.65 -15.08
CA MET A 23 -17.98 -12.47 -16.27
C MET A 23 -16.58 -12.16 -16.82
N GLY A 24 -15.60 -12.95 -16.40
CA GLY A 24 -14.21 -12.86 -16.79
C GLY A 24 -13.38 -11.97 -15.85
N LEU A 25 -12.40 -12.59 -15.25
CA LEU A 25 -11.35 -11.93 -14.50
C LEU A 25 -10.01 -12.38 -15.10
N GLU A 26 -9.32 -11.47 -15.77
CA GLU A 26 -8.04 -11.74 -16.42
C GLU A 26 -6.95 -10.87 -15.83
N PHE A 27 -5.81 -11.47 -15.52
CA PHE A 27 -4.64 -10.79 -15.01
C PHE A 27 -3.48 -10.84 -16.00
N GLN A 28 -2.95 -9.68 -16.33
CA GLN A 28 -1.78 -9.51 -17.17
C GLN A 28 -0.62 -8.94 -16.33
N LYS A 29 0.56 -8.82 -16.92
CA LYS A 29 1.76 -8.33 -16.25
C LYS A 29 1.55 -7.01 -15.50
N ASN A 30 0.87 -6.05 -16.11
CA ASN A 30 0.74 -4.67 -15.60
C ASN A 30 -0.70 -4.15 -15.61
N ARG A 31 -1.68 -4.98 -15.88
CA ARG A 31 -3.09 -4.62 -15.91
C ARG A 31 -3.96 -5.84 -15.65
N LEU A 32 -5.23 -5.60 -15.43
CA LEU A 32 -6.25 -6.64 -15.28
C LEU A 32 -7.52 -6.21 -16.01
N SER A 33 -8.39 -7.16 -16.28
CA SER A 33 -9.76 -6.91 -16.71
C SER A 33 -10.75 -7.59 -15.76
N VAL A 34 -11.84 -6.90 -15.45
CA VAL A 34 -12.95 -7.39 -14.64
C VAL A 34 -14.23 -7.19 -15.45
N GLY A 35 -14.72 -8.27 -16.07
CA GLY A 35 -15.76 -8.19 -17.09
C GLY A 35 -15.32 -7.29 -18.25
N GLU A 36 -16.10 -6.26 -18.55
CA GLU A 36 -15.78 -5.27 -19.60
C GLU A 36 -14.82 -4.16 -19.16
N ASN A 37 -14.45 -4.12 -17.88
CA ASN A 37 -13.65 -3.03 -17.36
C ASN A 37 -12.15 -3.39 -17.36
N LEU A 38 -11.34 -2.45 -17.85
CA LEU A 38 -9.89 -2.47 -17.74
C LEU A 38 -9.45 -1.83 -16.43
N GLY A 39 -8.50 -2.43 -15.75
CA GLY A 39 -7.95 -1.93 -14.49
C GLY A 39 -6.43 -2.06 -14.45
N LYS A 40 -5.81 -1.26 -13.60
CA LYS A 40 -4.38 -1.34 -13.29
C LYS A 40 -4.16 -0.96 -11.83
N ILE A 41 -3.50 -1.82 -11.09
CA ILE A 41 -3.24 -1.55 -9.67
C ILE A 41 -1.84 -0.98 -9.52
N TYR A 42 -1.81 0.15 -8.85
CA TYR A 42 -0.61 0.85 -8.41
C TYR A 42 -0.51 0.77 -6.90
N GLY A 43 0.71 0.63 -6.40
CA GLY A 43 0.99 0.81 -4.98
C GLY A 43 1.73 2.12 -4.73
N ILE A 44 1.42 2.79 -3.63
CA ILE A 44 2.22 3.93 -3.16
C ILE A 44 3.42 3.38 -2.38
N ILE A 45 4.61 3.57 -2.93
CA ILE A 45 5.87 3.06 -2.37
C ILE A 45 6.67 4.10 -1.60
N ARG A 46 6.28 5.37 -1.70
CA ARG A 46 6.85 6.48 -0.92
C ARG A 46 5.78 7.52 -0.69
N TYR A 47 5.64 7.94 0.54
CA TYR A 47 4.77 9.02 0.99
C TYR A 47 5.51 10.34 1.09
N PRO A 48 4.82 11.49 1.08
CA PRO A 48 5.43 12.79 1.33
C PRO A 48 5.93 12.87 2.77
N GLN A 49 6.99 13.65 3.00
CA GLN A 49 7.55 13.83 4.36
C GLN A 49 6.65 14.71 5.26
N LYS A 50 5.86 15.57 4.65
CA LYS A 50 4.87 16.40 5.33
C LYS A 50 3.55 16.25 4.59
N VAL A 51 2.50 16.06 5.33
CA VAL A 51 1.13 15.92 4.83
C VAL A 51 0.27 17.02 5.41
N ASP A 52 -0.65 17.53 4.59
CA ASP A 52 -1.68 18.44 5.05
C ASP A 52 -2.87 17.63 5.56
N VAL A 53 -3.74 18.30 6.31
CA VAL A 53 -5.05 17.74 6.70
C VAL A 53 -5.77 17.23 5.44
N GLU A 54 -6.41 16.07 5.55
CA GLU A 54 -7.18 15.45 4.46
C GLU A 54 -6.39 15.12 3.18
N TRP A 55 -5.08 14.98 3.27
CA TRP A 55 -4.26 14.69 2.08
C TRP A 55 -4.70 13.43 1.33
N LEU A 56 -5.18 12.40 2.04
CA LEU A 56 -5.71 11.17 1.43
C LEU A 56 -6.98 11.40 0.63
N SER A 57 -7.78 12.43 0.95
CA SER A 57 -9.02 12.77 0.24
C SER A 57 -8.75 13.10 -1.23
N LYS A 58 -7.58 13.65 -1.54
CA LYS A 58 -7.16 13.95 -2.92
C LYS A 58 -7.00 12.69 -3.76
N LEU A 59 -6.61 11.56 -3.13
CA LEU A 59 -6.53 10.26 -3.82
C LEU A 59 -7.91 9.60 -3.95
N THR A 60 -8.71 9.62 -2.89
CA THR A 60 -10.01 8.95 -2.88
C THR A 60 -11.04 9.66 -3.77
N ASN A 61 -10.85 10.93 -4.06
CA ASN A 61 -11.73 11.73 -4.94
C ASN A 61 -11.33 11.67 -6.43
N ILE A 62 -10.44 10.79 -6.84
CA ILE A 62 -10.08 10.64 -8.26
C ILE A 62 -11.21 9.90 -9.00
N PRO A 63 -11.85 10.52 -10.01
CA PRO A 63 -12.91 9.87 -10.77
C PRO A 63 -12.44 8.58 -11.44
N SER A 64 -13.34 7.59 -11.50
CA SER A 64 -13.08 6.26 -12.10
C SER A 64 -11.86 5.55 -11.49
N THR A 65 -11.71 5.69 -10.18
CA THR A 65 -10.56 5.12 -9.46
C THR A 65 -11.02 4.53 -8.13
N LEU A 66 -10.65 3.30 -7.86
CA LEU A 66 -10.80 2.67 -6.56
C LEU A 66 -9.51 2.90 -5.76
N VAL A 67 -9.65 3.22 -4.49
CA VAL A 67 -8.53 3.40 -3.57
C VAL A 67 -8.76 2.54 -2.34
N SER A 68 -7.78 1.73 -2.00
CA SER A 68 -7.74 0.98 -0.75
C SER A 68 -6.66 1.55 0.14
N ILE A 69 -7.01 1.79 1.39
CA ILE A 69 -6.09 2.28 2.42
C ILE A 69 -6.13 1.28 3.57
N GLY A 70 -5.04 0.55 3.74
CA GLY A 70 -4.85 -0.34 4.88
C GLY A 70 -4.02 0.34 5.95
N PHE A 71 -4.42 0.20 7.21
CA PHE A 71 -3.65 0.65 8.37
C PHE A 71 -3.66 -0.45 9.43
N HIS A 72 -2.46 -0.88 9.83
CA HIS A 72 -2.26 -1.89 10.86
C HIS A 72 -1.50 -1.27 12.03
N PRO A 73 -2.14 -1.10 13.19
CA PRO A 73 -1.44 -0.64 14.39
C PRO A 73 -0.31 -1.62 14.74
N VAL A 74 0.81 -1.10 15.16
CA VAL A 74 1.97 -1.90 15.58
C VAL A 74 2.28 -1.58 17.04
N ASP A 75 2.70 -2.60 17.79
CA ASP A 75 3.20 -2.39 19.15
C ASP A 75 4.41 -1.44 19.15
N ASN A 76 4.31 -0.36 19.92
CA ASN A 76 5.31 0.68 19.97
C ASN A 76 6.70 0.15 20.36
N GLY A 77 6.78 -0.82 21.29
CA GLY A 77 8.05 -1.40 21.72
C GLY A 77 8.75 -2.16 20.60
N THR A 78 7.99 -2.97 19.86
CA THR A 78 8.50 -3.70 18.70
C THR A 78 8.99 -2.74 17.62
N LEU A 79 8.25 -1.66 17.37
CA LEU A 79 8.58 -0.68 16.35
C LEU A 79 9.81 0.14 16.73
N ILE A 80 9.89 0.64 17.97
CA ILE A 80 11.08 1.35 18.48
C ILE A 80 12.34 0.49 18.31
N ASN A 81 12.27 -0.79 18.66
CA ASN A 81 13.40 -1.70 18.48
C ASN A 81 13.79 -1.88 17.00
N ALA A 82 12.83 -1.96 16.09
CA ALA A 82 13.09 -2.08 14.66
C ALA A 82 13.72 -0.80 14.09
N ILE A 83 13.18 0.37 14.46
CA ILE A 83 13.71 1.67 14.03
C ILE A 83 15.11 1.90 14.62
N SER A 84 15.34 1.58 15.91
CA SER A 84 16.66 1.72 16.54
C SER A 84 17.73 0.90 15.81
N LYS A 85 17.42 -0.34 15.42
CA LYS A 85 18.33 -1.15 14.60
C LYS A 85 18.62 -0.51 13.26
N SER A 86 17.60 0.06 12.61
CA SER A 86 17.76 0.78 11.34
C SER A 86 18.61 2.03 11.49
N VAL A 87 18.42 2.82 12.57
CA VAL A 87 19.23 4.01 12.87
C VAL A 87 20.70 3.64 13.03
N VAL A 88 21.01 2.60 13.81
CA VAL A 88 22.38 2.11 13.98
C VAL A 88 23.00 1.69 12.64
N GLN A 89 22.24 0.97 11.82
CA GLN A 89 22.69 0.57 10.49
C GLN A 89 22.96 1.77 9.59
N GLN A 90 22.10 2.79 9.57
CA GLN A 90 22.27 4.00 8.78
C GLN A 90 23.49 4.81 9.23
N ARG A 91 23.73 4.92 10.53
CA ARG A 91 24.94 5.55 11.05
C ARG A 91 26.21 4.81 10.60
N GLY A 92 26.22 3.48 10.69
CA GLY A 92 27.33 2.67 10.19
C GLY A 92 27.58 2.85 8.68
N LEU A 93 26.50 2.99 7.89
CA LEU A 93 26.61 3.29 6.45
C LEU A 93 27.15 4.70 6.20
N ALA A 94 26.78 5.68 7.02
CA ALA A 94 27.30 7.04 6.93
C ALA A 94 28.81 7.10 7.23
N ASP A 95 29.25 6.40 8.26
CA ASP A 95 30.67 6.33 8.65
C ASP A 95 31.53 5.63 7.59
N GLY A 96 30.98 4.60 6.94
CA GLY A 96 31.68 3.87 5.87
C GLY A 96 31.55 4.48 4.47
N ALA A 97 30.75 5.52 4.29
CA ALA A 97 30.47 6.10 2.98
C ALA A 97 31.65 6.91 2.45
N LYS A 98 32.12 6.56 1.25
CA LYS A 98 33.17 7.27 0.53
C LYS A 98 32.65 8.52 -0.20
N ASP A 99 31.36 8.53 -0.55
CA ASP A 99 30.71 9.61 -1.28
C ASP A 99 29.93 10.53 -0.31
N PRO A 100 30.17 11.86 -0.35
CA PRO A 100 29.51 12.83 0.54
C PRO A 100 27.99 12.79 0.46
N LEU A 101 27.42 12.56 -0.72
CA LEU A 101 25.98 12.51 -0.90
C LEU A 101 25.36 11.27 -0.24
N SER A 102 26.02 10.13 -0.35
CA SER A 102 25.60 8.89 0.31
C SER A 102 25.68 9.01 1.83
N ARG A 103 26.75 9.62 2.33
CA ARG A 103 26.91 9.93 3.76
C ARG A 103 25.78 10.81 4.27
N GLN A 104 25.51 11.94 3.63
CA GLN A 104 24.45 12.87 4.02
C GLN A 104 23.05 12.21 4.01
N ARG A 105 22.80 11.33 3.04
CA ARG A 105 21.53 10.59 2.97
C ARG A 105 21.36 9.61 4.13
N ALA A 106 22.42 8.91 4.49
CA ALA A 106 22.42 7.97 5.60
C ALA A 106 22.28 8.68 6.95
N GLU A 107 23.01 9.80 7.16
CA GLU A 107 22.88 10.65 8.34
C GLU A 107 21.45 11.17 8.50
N LYS A 108 20.86 11.70 7.43
CA LYS A 108 19.48 12.19 7.45
C LYS A 108 18.48 11.07 7.74
N ALA A 109 18.70 9.88 7.20
CA ALA A 109 17.81 8.73 7.48
C ALA A 109 17.91 8.30 8.95
N ALA A 110 19.07 8.37 9.57
CA ALA A 110 19.25 8.10 10.99
C ALA A 110 18.55 9.16 11.86
N GLU A 111 18.74 10.46 11.57
CA GLU A 111 18.05 11.56 12.26
C GLU A 111 16.52 11.46 12.16
N ASP A 112 15.99 11.14 10.99
CA ASP A 112 14.55 10.98 10.79
C ASP A 112 14.01 9.79 11.62
N GLY A 113 14.78 8.69 11.72
CA GLY A 113 14.44 7.56 12.59
C GLY A 113 14.41 7.93 14.08
N GLU A 114 15.40 8.70 14.54
CA GLU A 114 15.45 9.18 15.93
C GLU A 114 14.30 10.10 16.28
N LYS A 115 13.89 10.97 15.36
CA LYS A 115 12.70 11.83 15.55
C LYS A 115 11.43 11.00 15.74
N VAL A 116 11.26 9.94 14.94
CA VAL A 116 10.11 9.04 15.08
C VAL A 116 10.13 8.34 16.43
N ILE A 117 11.29 7.84 16.90
CA ILE A 117 11.41 7.25 18.24
C ILE A 117 11.00 8.26 19.32
N MET A 118 11.48 9.50 19.22
CA MET A 118 11.13 10.55 20.20
C MET A 118 9.64 10.87 20.21
N GLN A 119 8.99 10.92 19.07
CA GLN A 119 7.55 11.13 18.96
C GLN A 119 6.76 10.01 19.64
N ILE A 120 7.13 8.75 19.39
CA ILE A 120 6.49 7.60 20.01
C ILE A 120 6.69 7.61 21.53
N ASP A 121 7.92 7.83 22.00
CA ASP A 121 8.29 7.69 23.42
C ASP A 121 7.81 8.86 24.29
N ARG A 122 7.91 10.09 23.79
CA ARG A 122 7.57 11.29 24.54
C ARG A 122 6.14 11.77 24.35
N GLU A 123 5.60 11.65 23.15
CA GLU A 123 4.29 12.17 22.78
C GLU A 123 3.21 11.09 22.87
N GLY A 124 3.59 9.83 23.11
CA GLY A 124 2.66 8.70 23.19
C GLY A 124 1.95 8.44 21.87
N GLU A 125 2.55 8.86 20.74
CA GLU A 125 1.94 8.72 19.42
C GLU A 125 1.79 7.25 19.03
N THR A 126 0.60 6.89 18.57
CA THR A 126 0.36 5.58 17.98
C THR A 126 0.89 5.56 16.56
N VAL A 127 1.68 4.56 16.25
CA VAL A 127 2.26 4.37 14.93
C VAL A 127 1.73 3.09 14.33
N GLY A 128 1.65 3.03 13.02
CA GLY A 128 1.19 1.85 12.32
C GLY A 128 1.84 1.68 10.95
N LEU A 129 1.52 0.56 10.34
CA LEU A 129 1.92 0.24 8.98
C LEU A 129 0.79 0.61 8.04
N MET A 130 1.05 1.53 7.13
CA MET A 130 0.10 1.97 6.11
C MET A 130 0.43 1.39 4.75
N SER A 131 -0.58 0.92 4.04
CA SER A 131 -0.53 0.57 2.62
C SER A 131 -1.60 1.33 1.85
N VAL A 132 -1.28 1.84 0.68
CA VAL A 132 -2.24 2.50 -0.20
C VAL A 132 -2.11 1.93 -1.60
N GLU A 133 -3.23 1.45 -2.11
CA GLU A 133 -3.39 0.94 -3.47
C GLU A 133 -4.39 1.79 -4.23
N VAL A 134 -4.08 2.03 -5.49
CA VAL A 134 -4.87 2.88 -6.38
C VAL A 134 -5.17 2.12 -7.66
N MET A 135 -6.43 1.90 -7.98
CA MET A 135 -6.86 1.18 -9.17
C MET A 135 -7.77 2.04 -10.06
N PRO A 136 -7.21 2.73 -11.06
CA PRO A 136 -8.00 3.35 -12.13
C PRO A 136 -8.73 2.27 -12.93
N VAL A 137 -9.99 2.54 -13.29
CA VAL A 137 -10.88 1.62 -14.00
C VAL A 137 -11.62 2.35 -15.11
N ALA A 138 -11.74 1.73 -16.29
CA ALA A 138 -12.61 2.22 -17.36
C ALA A 138 -13.00 1.09 -18.32
N LYS A 139 -14.07 1.27 -19.13
CA LYS A 139 -14.52 0.30 -20.12
C LYS A 139 -13.69 0.31 -21.39
N ASP A 140 -13.29 1.48 -21.85
CA ASP A 140 -12.52 1.60 -23.09
C ASP A 140 -11.06 2.03 -22.84
N GLU A 141 -10.19 1.67 -23.75
CA GLU A 141 -8.75 1.88 -23.65
C GLU A 141 -8.36 3.37 -23.57
N LYS A 142 -9.13 4.27 -24.19
CA LYS A 142 -8.84 5.72 -24.21
C LYS A 142 -9.14 6.35 -22.84
N GLU A 143 -10.31 6.06 -22.29
CA GLU A 143 -10.70 6.54 -20.95
C GLU A 143 -9.84 5.86 -19.87
N PHE A 144 -9.47 4.58 -20.06
CA PHE A 144 -8.55 3.89 -19.16
C PHE A 144 -7.18 4.58 -19.09
N LYS A 145 -6.58 4.90 -20.23
CA LYS A 145 -5.31 5.65 -20.27
C LYS A 145 -5.44 7.03 -19.61
N LYS A 146 -6.58 7.69 -19.80
CA LYS A 146 -6.86 9.00 -19.17
C LYS A 146 -7.00 8.85 -17.64
N ALA A 147 -7.71 7.83 -17.15
CA ALA A 147 -7.83 7.55 -15.72
C ALA A 147 -6.47 7.24 -15.08
N CYS A 148 -5.63 6.41 -15.72
CA CYS A 148 -4.28 6.14 -15.27
C CYS A 148 -3.43 7.42 -15.15
N ARG A 149 -3.40 8.25 -16.21
CA ARG A 149 -2.65 9.52 -16.19
C ARG A 149 -3.13 10.47 -15.10
N ARG A 150 -4.45 10.53 -14.86
CA ARG A 150 -5.03 11.35 -13.80
C ARG A 150 -4.56 10.89 -12.42
N ALA A 151 -4.61 9.58 -12.16
CA ALA A 151 -4.13 9.01 -10.90
C ALA A 151 -2.63 9.28 -10.70
N GLU A 152 -1.82 9.08 -11.73
CA GLU A 152 -0.38 9.38 -11.71
C GLU A 152 -0.10 10.88 -11.46
N SER A 153 -0.86 11.76 -12.09
CA SER A 153 -0.74 13.21 -11.90
C SER A 153 -1.08 13.63 -10.48
N VAL A 154 -2.20 13.15 -9.92
CA VAL A 154 -2.59 13.46 -8.53
C VAL A 154 -1.55 12.96 -7.55
N ALA A 155 -1.09 11.71 -7.69
CA ALA A 155 -0.03 11.17 -6.83
C ALA A 155 1.27 12.00 -6.91
N SER A 156 1.64 12.47 -8.12
CA SER A 156 2.80 13.32 -8.32
C SER A 156 2.66 14.69 -7.63
N VAL A 157 1.49 15.35 -7.76
CA VAL A 157 1.19 16.62 -7.08
C VAL A 157 1.28 16.45 -5.56
N MET A 158 0.83 15.32 -5.04
CA MET A 158 0.92 14.97 -3.62
C MET A 158 2.34 14.55 -3.18
N LYS A 159 3.32 14.56 -4.09
CA LYS A 159 4.70 14.09 -3.83
C LYS A 159 4.76 12.62 -3.41
N CYS A 160 3.73 11.83 -3.70
CA CYS A 160 3.72 10.39 -3.56
C CYS A 160 4.46 9.74 -4.72
N LYS A 161 5.23 8.68 -4.44
CA LYS A 161 5.78 7.83 -5.48
C LYS A 161 4.86 6.62 -5.67
N MET A 162 4.09 6.66 -6.73
CA MET A 162 3.19 5.58 -7.13
C MET A 162 3.85 4.72 -8.22
N ARG A 163 3.74 3.40 -8.12
CA ARG A 163 4.25 2.46 -9.12
C ARG A 163 3.28 1.33 -9.39
N VAL A 164 3.23 0.88 -10.63
CA VAL A 164 2.59 -0.37 -11.00
C VAL A 164 3.31 -1.52 -10.30
N ILE A 165 2.56 -2.52 -9.88
CA ILE A 165 3.08 -3.75 -9.25
C ILE A 165 3.12 -4.83 -10.34
N PRO A 166 4.25 -4.99 -11.04
CA PRO A 166 4.33 -5.90 -12.18
C PRO A 166 4.29 -7.35 -11.72
N ASN A 167 3.62 -8.20 -12.51
CA ASN A 167 3.43 -9.64 -12.26
C ASN A 167 2.67 -10.00 -10.97
N LEU A 168 2.17 -9.01 -10.23
CA LEU A 168 1.43 -9.17 -8.96
C LEU A 168 0.05 -8.50 -9.01
N GLN A 169 -0.51 -8.31 -10.19
CA GLN A 169 -1.82 -7.66 -10.34
C GLN A 169 -2.95 -8.49 -9.71
N LYS A 170 -2.82 -9.83 -9.72
CA LYS A 170 -3.77 -10.73 -9.05
C LYS A 170 -3.69 -10.58 -7.52
N GLU A 171 -2.49 -10.66 -6.97
CA GLU A 171 -2.25 -10.53 -5.54
C GLU A 171 -2.67 -9.14 -5.03
N ALA A 172 -2.36 -8.10 -5.80
CA ALA A 172 -2.77 -6.73 -5.50
C ALA A 172 -4.30 -6.57 -5.56
N PHE A 173 -4.98 -7.19 -6.53
CA PHE A 173 -6.43 -7.19 -6.62
C PHE A 173 -7.08 -7.88 -5.42
N MET A 174 -6.52 -9.00 -4.99
CA MET A 174 -6.96 -9.70 -3.78
C MET A 174 -6.75 -8.85 -2.53
N HIS A 175 -5.59 -8.19 -2.42
CA HIS A 175 -5.26 -7.32 -1.28
C HIS A 175 -6.11 -6.05 -1.22
N LEU A 176 -6.49 -5.49 -2.37
CA LEU A 176 -7.39 -4.35 -2.48
C LEU A 176 -8.82 -4.70 -2.05
N SER A 177 -9.20 -5.99 -2.11
CA SER A 177 -10.52 -6.46 -1.71
C SER A 177 -10.63 -6.54 -0.18
N PRO A 178 -11.73 -6.05 0.42
CA PRO A 178 -11.94 -6.14 1.86
C PRO A 178 -12.08 -7.59 2.37
N THR A 179 -12.28 -8.57 1.48
CA THR A 179 -12.40 -9.98 1.83
C THR A 179 -11.07 -10.71 2.00
N PHE A 180 -9.97 -10.14 1.47
CA PHE A 180 -8.63 -10.75 1.52
C PHE A 180 -7.54 -9.73 1.89
N PRO A 181 -7.69 -9.00 3.02
CA PRO A 181 -6.80 -7.89 3.34
C PRO A 181 -5.37 -8.32 3.70
N ASN A 182 -5.17 -9.57 4.09
CA ASN A 182 -3.89 -10.04 4.61
C ASN A 182 -3.13 -10.83 3.53
N ASN A 183 -2.32 -10.15 2.76
CA ASN A 183 -1.38 -10.77 1.83
C ASN A 183 0.06 -10.37 2.20
N PRO A 184 0.84 -11.26 2.86
CA PRO A 184 2.18 -10.94 3.36
C PRO A 184 3.14 -10.44 2.27
N LYS A 185 2.95 -10.90 1.03
CA LYS A 185 3.75 -10.47 -0.11
C LYS A 185 3.44 -9.04 -0.51
N MET A 186 2.17 -8.65 -0.50
CA MET A 186 1.75 -7.28 -0.77
C MET A 186 2.13 -6.35 0.37
N GLU A 187 1.93 -6.78 1.60
CA GLU A 187 2.31 -6.04 2.80
C GLU A 187 3.80 -5.71 2.81
N SER A 188 4.68 -6.67 2.53
CA SER A 188 6.12 -6.43 2.48
C SER A 188 6.55 -5.38 1.45
N ILE A 189 5.78 -5.22 0.37
CA ILE A 189 6.05 -4.25 -0.70
C ILE A 189 5.48 -2.87 -0.37
N LEU A 190 4.26 -2.83 0.17
CA LEU A 190 3.45 -1.62 0.27
C LEU A 190 3.47 -0.97 1.65
N GLN A 191 3.58 -1.76 2.73
CA GLN A 191 3.51 -1.23 4.08
C GLN A 191 4.66 -0.28 4.39
N LYS A 192 4.32 0.88 4.92
CA LYS A 192 5.26 1.89 5.41
C LYS A 192 4.85 2.33 6.81
N VAL A 193 5.83 2.59 7.63
CA VAL A 193 5.63 3.13 8.97
C VAL A 193 5.13 4.57 8.86
N VAL A 194 3.99 4.86 9.47
CA VAL A 194 3.41 6.20 9.53
C VAL A 194 2.83 6.49 10.92
N PRO A 195 2.96 7.72 11.42
CA PRO A 195 2.29 8.16 12.63
C PRO A 195 0.77 8.19 12.44
N PHE A 196 0.01 7.85 13.48
CA PHE A 196 -1.45 7.88 13.43
C PHE A 196 -2.00 9.31 13.25
N SER A 197 -1.32 10.30 13.78
CA SER A 197 -1.64 11.71 13.58
C SER A 197 -1.73 12.12 12.10
N THR A 198 -1.09 11.37 11.21
CA THR A 198 -1.21 11.56 9.75
C THR A 198 -2.64 11.38 9.22
N PHE A 199 -3.52 10.69 9.97
CA PHE A 199 -4.91 10.42 9.57
C PHE A 199 -5.92 11.33 10.27
N VAL A 200 -5.57 11.91 11.41
CA VAL A 200 -6.49 12.60 12.34
C VAL A 200 -6.34 14.13 12.23
N GLY A 201 -5.49 14.60 11.35
CA GLY A 201 -5.26 16.02 11.14
C GLY A 201 -6.45 16.79 10.62
#